data_1ad1edac3493d3a0081b17e710275d7e
#
_entry.id   1ad1edac3493d3a0081b17e710275d7e
#
_cell.length_a   1.000
_cell.length_b   1.000
_cell.length_c   1.000
_cell.angle_alpha   90.00
_cell.angle_beta   90.00
_cell.angle_gamma   90.00
#
_symmetry.space_group_name_H-M   'P 1'
#
loop_
_entity.id
_entity.type
_entity.pdbx_description
1 polymer ?
#
loop_
_entity_poly.entity_id
_entity_poly.type
_entity_poly.pdbx_seq_one_letter_code
_entity_poly.pdbx_strand_id
1 'polypeptide(L)' 'MAEKVRFFDGKKFMWDCEEYAEKKKAEEVKKQYSENGFEVQSCAEDGKVLLYTRRVVTEVVVE' A
#
# COMPACT_ATOMS: atom_id res chain seq x y z
N MET A 1 -12.40 -7.79 -10.23
CA MET A 1 -12.51 -7.37 -8.83
C MET A 1 -11.16 -7.40 -8.14
N ALA A 2 -10.84 -6.35 -7.44
CA ALA A 2 -9.58 -6.31 -6.71
C ALA A 2 -9.69 -7.12 -5.43
N GLU A 3 -8.65 -7.85 -5.12
CA GLU A 3 -8.58 -8.60 -3.88
C GLU A 3 -8.22 -7.65 -2.76
N LYS A 4 -8.88 -7.79 -1.63
CA LYS A 4 -8.63 -6.93 -0.48
C LYS A 4 -7.30 -7.25 0.20
N VAL A 5 -6.80 -8.45 0.00
CA VAL A 5 -5.56 -8.89 0.62
C VAL A 5 -4.68 -9.51 -0.44
N ARG A 6 -3.42 -9.12 -0.43
CA ARG A 6 -2.41 -9.73 -1.30
C ARG A 6 -1.14 -9.95 -0.51
N PHE A 7 -0.37 -10.93 -0.94
CA PHE A 7 0.90 -11.24 -0.31
C PHE A 7 2.03 -10.85 -1.23
N PHE A 8 2.98 -10.09 -0.72
CA PHE A 8 4.18 -9.69 -1.44
C PHE A 8 5.38 -10.10 -0.59
N ASP A 9 6.25 -10.90 -1.18
CA ASP A 9 7.42 -11.44 -0.45
C ASP A 9 7.05 -12.11 0.86
N GLY A 10 5.94 -12.83 0.86
CA GLY A 10 5.46 -13.52 2.06
C GLY A 10 4.84 -12.63 3.10
N LYS A 11 4.67 -11.34 2.80
CA LYS A 11 4.07 -10.38 3.74
C LYS A 11 2.66 -10.05 3.29
N LYS A 12 1.76 -9.98 4.24
CA LYS A 12 0.36 -9.68 3.98
C LYS A 12 0.15 -8.18 3.85
N PHE A 13 -0.36 -7.77 2.70
CA PHE A 13 -0.74 -6.38 2.44
C PHE A 13 -2.24 -6.30 2.28
N MET A 14 -2.81 -5.20 2.69
CA MET A 14 -4.25 -4.97 2.56
C MET A 14 -4.50 -3.77 1.67
N TRP A 15 -5.51 -3.90 0.82
CA TRP A 15 -5.93 -2.83 -0.06
C TRP A 15 -6.59 -1.72 0.76
N ASP A 16 -6.28 -0.46 0.41
CA ASP A 16 -6.87 0.69 1.10
C ASP A 16 -8.29 1.01 0.64
N CYS A 17 -8.84 0.17 -0.25
CA CYS A 17 -10.18 0.31 -0.80
C CYS A 17 -10.37 1.54 -1.69
N GLU A 18 -9.28 2.12 -2.16
CA GLU A 18 -9.32 3.25 -3.07
C GLU A 18 -8.80 2.86 -4.44
N GLU A 19 -9.42 3.39 -5.47
CA GLU A 19 -8.97 3.20 -6.83
C GLU A 19 -8.47 4.53 -7.36
N TYR A 20 -7.26 4.52 -7.88
CA TYR A 20 -6.64 5.74 -8.39
C TYR A 20 -6.59 5.66 -9.90
N ALA A 21 -7.24 6.62 -10.55
CA ALA A 21 -7.25 6.67 -12.01
C ALA A 21 -5.93 7.18 -12.57
N GLU A 22 -5.21 7.96 -11.79
CA GLU A 22 -3.94 8.53 -12.19
C GLU A 22 -2.81 7.95 -11.37
N LYS A 23 -1.77 7.52 -12.06
CA LYS A 23 -0.57 7.01 -11.43
C LYS A 23 0.07 8.05 -10.51
N LYS A 24 0.04 9.30 -10.94
CA LYS A 24 0.61 10.40 -10.19
C LYS A 24 -0.04 10.56 -8.82
N LYS A 25 -1.37 10.45 -8.79
CA LYS A 25 -2.11 10.52 -7.55
C LYS A 25 -1.77 9.36 -6.62
N ALA A 26 -1.68 8.17 -7.20
CA ALA A 26 -1.32 6.98 -6.45
C ALA A 26 0.06 7.11 -5.82
N GLU A 27 1.00 7.68 -6.55
CA GLU A 27 2.35 7.88 -6.03
C GLU A 27 2.38 8.85 -4.87
N GLU A 28 1.58 9.90 -4.92
CA GLU A 28 1.49 10.85 -3.81
C GLU A 28 0.97 10.18 -2.55
N VAL A 29 -0.09 9.41 -2.70
CA VAL A 29 -0.67 8.70 -1.55
C VAL A 29 0.29 7.64 -1.04
N LYS A 30 0.97 6.95 -1.95
CA LYS A 30 1.98 5.97 -1.59
C LYS A 30 3.06 6.59 -0.72
N LYS A 31 3.50 7.77 -1.09
CA LYS A 31 4.52 8.49 -0.33
C LYS A 31 4.01 8.84 1.07
N GLN A 32 2.76 9.29 1.17
CA GLN A 32 2.17 9.61 2.46
C GLN A 32 2.10 8.40 3.37
N TYR A 33 1.70 7.25 2.83
CA TYR A 33 1.68 6.03 3.62
C TYR A 33 3.08 5.65 4.09
N SER A 34 4.06 5.77 3.21
CA SER A 34 5.43 5.47 3.55
C SER A 34 5.95 6.36 4.68
N GLU A 35 5.61 7.63 4.64
CA GLU A 35 5.99 8.58 5.68
C GLU A 35 5.34 8.26 7.02
N ASN A 36 4.18 7.61 6.98
CA ASN A 36 3.47 7.22 8.19
C ASN A 36 3.85 5.84 8.70
N GLY A 37 4.90 5.26 8.18
CA GLY A 37 5.40 3.97 8.65
C GLY A 37 4.72 2.77 8.02
N PHE A 38 4.14 2.93 6.84
CA PHE A 38 3.51 1.83 6.12
C PHE A 38 4.39 1.41 4.94
N GLU A 39 4.39 0.12 4.65
CA GLU A 39 4.92 -0.37 3.39
C GLU A 39 3.77 -0.34 2.38
N VAL A 40 4.05 0.08 1.18
CA VAL A 40 3.04 0.23 0.15
C VAL A 40 3.48 -0.47 -1.12
N GLN A 41 2.55 -1.21 -1.71
CA GLN A 41 2.77 -1.81 -3.02
C GLN A 41 1.67 -1.32 -3.96
N SER A 42 2.05 -0.96 -5.17
CA SER A 42 1.08 -0.52 -6.15
C SER A 42 0.83 -1.61 -7.19
N CYS A 43 -0.43 -1.79 -7.54
CA CYS A 43 -0.83 -2.75 -8.56
C CYS A 43 -1.72 -2.04 -9.56
N ALA A 44 -1.48 -2.27 -10.84
CA ALA A 44 -2.32 -1.71 -11.89
C ALA A 44 -3.30 -2.79 -12.36
N GLU A 45 -4.57 -2.50 -12.30
CA GLU A 45 -5.62 -3.38 -12.80
C GLU A 45 -6.68 -2.58 -13.51
N ASP A 46 -7.07 -3.02 -14.70
CA ASP A 46 -8.13 -2.40 -15.48
C ASP A 46 -7.97 -0.89 -15.66
N GLY A 47 -6.74 -0.44 -15.90
CA GLY A 47 -6.45 0.97 -16.10
C GLY A 47 -6.48 1.79 -14.82
N LYS A 48 -6.59 1.16 -13.68
CA LYS A 48 -6.58 1.83 -12.38
C LYS A 48 -5.42 1.34 -11.54
N VAL A 49 -5.00 2.17 -10.63
CA VAL A 49 -3.92 1.81 -9.71
C VAL A 49 -4.51 1.54 -8.34
N LEU A 50 -4.12 0.42 -7.77
CA LEU A 50 -4.55 0.02 -6.44
C LEU A 50 -3.35 0.02 -5.52
N LEU A 51 -3.55 0.51 -4.32
CA LEU A 51 -2.48 0.54 -3.33
C LEU A 51 -2.75 -0.47 -2.23
N TYR A 52 -1.78 -1.30 -1.99
CA TYR A 52 -1.83 -2.28 -0.92
C TYR A 52 -0.84 -1.86 0.14
N THR A 53 -1.28 -1.80 1.36
CA THR A 53 -0.47 -1.30 2.46
C THR A 53 -0.35 -2.34 3.57
N ARG A 54 0.73 -2.21 4.31
CA ARG A 54 0.97 -3.05 5.46
C ARG A 54 1.62 -2.18 6.53
N ARG A 55 1.10 -2.30 7.73
CA ARG A 55 1.65 -1.54 8.85
C ARG A 55 2.96 -2.17 9.28
N VAL A 56 4.01 -1.41 9.24
CA VAL A 56 5.31 -1.86 9.73
C VAL A 56 5.39 -1.57 11.22
N VAL A 57 5.38 -2.63 12.01
CA VAL A 57 5.57 -2.48 13.44
C VAL A 57 7.06 -2.49 13.68
N THR A 58 7.62 -1.32 13.89
CA THR A 58 9.01 -1.24 14.28
C THR A 58 9.02 -1.37 15.79
N GLU A 59 9.65 -2.41 16.28
CA GLU A 59 9.86 -2.51 17.71
C GLU A 59 10.83 -1.41 18.09
N VAL A 60 10.31 -0.43 18.76
CA VAL A 60 11.16 0.59 19.33
C VAL A 60 11.69 0.02 20.63
N VAL A 61 12.93 -0.32 20.62
CA VAL A 61 13.57 -0.70 21.86
C VAL A 61 13.81 0.58 22.63
N VAL A 62 12.98 0.78 23.59
CA VAL A 62 13.15 1.93 24.47
C VAL A 62 14.14 1.55 25.53
N GLU A 63 15.19 2.24 25.56
CA GLU A 63 16.16 2.07 26.62
C GLU A 63 15.93 3.05 27.75
#